data_1d4e2b04ee204d11b42c2be0b092d242
#
_entry.id   1d4e2b04ee204d11b42c2be0b092d242
#
_cell.length_a   1.000
_cell.length_b   1.000
_cell.length_c   1.000
_cell.angle_alpha   90.00
_cell.angle_beta   90.00
_cell.angle_gamma   90.00
#
_symmetry.space_group_name_H-M   'P 1'
#
loop_
_entity.id
_entity.type
_entity.pdbx_description
1 polymer ?
#
loop_
_entity_poly.entity_id
_entity_poly.type
_entity_poly.pdbx_seq_one_letter_code
_entity_poly.pdbx_strand_id
1 'polypeptide(L)'
;AGPNNFTVPFALDTDDVTNIEIGTKADFFDSTFRINAALFFVDIERLQTTIFDPSITNLFFSDNAADAEVTGFEGDFSWLPAFSDRLTFSGSFSFLDTEITNVITPTNDVRAGDELAFAPEFQGTLRARYEWDLASGWAAHVMPMVTMSSESFSDIILINRDEIDSWTMWGLTAGVANEKWSFELFGNNLSDERAEVSRNFVFDRQRVTYAPPRTIGVRARLNF
;
A
#
# COMPACT_ATOMS: atom_id res chain seq x y z
N ALA A 1 -25.15 28.10 12.67
CA ALA A 1 -23.71 28.33 12.58
C ALA A 1 -23.09 27.85 13.88
N GLY A 2 -22.08 26.98 13.80
CA GLY A 2 -21.28 26.55 14.95
C GLY A 2 -20.45 27.69 15.51
N PRO A 3 -19.75 27.49 16.64
CA PRO A 3 -18.96 28.55 17.29
C PRO A 3 -17.85 29.12 16.41
N ASN A 4 -17.46 28.46 15.34
CA ASN A 4 -16.47 28.92 14.35
C ASN A 4 -17.12 29.52 13.08
N ASN A 5 -18.39 29.90 13.12
CA ASN A 5 -19.16 30.37 11.96
C ASN A 5 -19.30 29.36 10.82
N PHE A 6 -19.09 28.10 11.10
CA PHE A 6 -19.15 27.01 10.13
C PHE A 6 -20.61 26.66 9.82
N THR A 7 -20.91 26.48 8.55
CA THR A 7 -22.23 26.03 8.09
C THR A 7 -22.07 24.68 7.41
N VAL A 8 -22.78 23.66 7.90
CA VAL A 8 -22.81 22.36 7.23
C VAL A 8 -23.34 22.54 5.79
N PRO A 9 -22.62 22.14 4.77
CA PRO A 9 -23.06 22.32 3.39
C PRO A 9 -24.32 21.49 3.10
N PHE A 10 -25.21 22.02 2.29
CA PHE A 10 -26.42 21.32 1.83
C PHE A 10 -26.14 20.29 0.75
N ALA A 11 -25.09 20.46 -0.01
CA ALA A 11 -24.63 19.59 -1.06
C ALA A 11 -23.10 19.69 -1.17
N LEU A 12 -22.49 18.61 -1.65
CA LEU A 12 -21.10 18.60 -2.02
C LEU A 12 -20.95 18.97 -3.49
N ASP A 13 -19.90 19.72 -3.79
CA ASP A 13 -19.45 19.84 -5.17
C ASP A 13 -18.71 18.58 -5.59
N THR A 14 -18.76 18.26 -6.87
CA THR A 14 -17.99 17.13 -7.42
C THR A 14 -16.50 17.41 -7.26
N ASP A 15 -15.75 16.45 -6.75
CA ASP A 15 -14.30 16.44 -6.83
C ASP A 15 -13.86 16.26 -8.28
N ASP A 16 -12.86 17.02 -8.71
CA ASP A 16 -12.24 16.89 -10.02
C ASP A 16 -10.82 16.33 -9.85
N VAL A 17 -10.49 15.35 -10.70
CA VAL A 17 -9.18 14.69 -10.65
C VAL A 17 -8.55 14.74 -12.03
N THR A 18 -7.36 15.33 -12.11
CA THR A 18 -6.53 15.31 -13.31
C THR A 18 -5.33 14.40 -13.04
N ASN A 19 -5.17 13.35 -13.85
CA ASN A 19 -4.02 12.45 -13.80
C ASN A 19 -3.19 12.58 -15.09
N ILE A 20 -1.88 12.78 -14.92
CA ILE A 20 -0.89 12.76 -16.00
C ILE A 20 0.12 11.68 -15.68
N GLU A 21 0.26 10.71 -16.58
CA GLU A 21 1.15 9.57 -16.39
C GLU A 21 2.04 9.33 -17.61
N ILE A 22 3.29 8.97 -17.34
CA ILE A 22 4.20 8.43 -18.34
C ILE A 22 4.75 7.09 -17.85
N GLY A 23 4.54 6.04 -18.63
CA GLY A 23 4.94 4.69 -18.26
C GLY A 23 5.84 4.03 -19.29
N THR A 24 6.56 3.00 -18.86
CA THR A 24 7.36 2.14 -19.71
C THR A 24 7.13 0.68 -19.37
N LYS A 25 7.18 -0.16 -20.41
CA LYS A 25 7.28 -1.62 -20.28
C LYS A 25 8.46 -2.05 -21.13
N ALA A 26 9.50 -2.56 -20.51
CA ALA A 26 10.75 -2.84 -21.16
C ALA A 26 11.35 -4.19 -20.74
N ASP A 27 11.95 -4.86 -21.70
CA ASP A 27 12.76 -6.05 -21.52
C ASP A 27 14.22 -5.69 -21.85
N PHE A 28 15.15 -6.07 -20.96
CA PHE A 28 16.57 -5.84 -21.12
C PHE A 28 17.36 -7.15 -21.01
N PHE A 29 18.59 -7.14 -21.48
CA PHE A 29 19.54 -8.27 -21.36
C PHE A 29 18.95 -9.60 -21.89
N ASP A 30 18.51 -9.62 -23.15
CA ASP A 30 17.87 -10.77 -23.79
C ASP A 30 16.64 -11.26 -23.01
N SER A 31 15.82 -10.32 -22.52
CA SER A 31 14.60 -10.56 -21.74
C SER A 31 14.82 -11.21 -20.35
N THR A 32 16.06 -11.18 -19.84
CA THR A 32 16.33 -11.64 -18.47
C THR A 32 15.93 -10.64 -17.40
N PHE A 33 15.78 -9.37 -17.74
CA PHE A 33 15.26 -8.34 -16.87
C PHE A 33 14.08 -7.65 -17.52
N ARG A 34 12.93 -7.75 -16.90
CA ARG A 34 11.69 -7.06 -17.28
C ARG A 34 11.31 -6.06 -16.22
N ILE A 35 10.91 -4.87 -16.65
CA ILE A 35 10.38 -3.83 -15.78
C ILE A 35 9.13 -3.19 -16.41
N ASN A 36 8.13 -2.95 -15.59
CA ASN A 36 7.03 -2.04 -15.86
C ASN A 36 7.13 -0.92 -14.83
N ALA A 37 7.15 0.32 -15.27
CA ALA A 37 7.24 1.45 -14.36
C ALA A 37 6.46 2.64 -14.89
N ALA A 38 5.89 3.43 -14.00
CA ALA A 38 5.17 4.66 -14.30
C ALA A 38 5.59 5.78 -13.35
N LEU A 39 5.71 6.98 -13.91
CA LEU A 39 5.78 8.23 -13.18
C LEU A 39 4.46 8.96 -13.41
N PHE A 40 3.82 9.43 -12.35
CA PHE A 40 2.53 10.10 -12.45
C PHE A 40 2.44 11.32 -11.56
N PHE A 41 1.55 12.21 -11.96
CA PHE A 41 1.13 13.37 -11.20
C PHE A 41 -0.40 13.42 -11.18
N VAL A 42 -0.98 13.52 -10.00
CA VAL A 42 -2.43 13.62 -9.80
C VAL A 42 -2.72 14.92 -9.09
N ASP A 43 -3.58 15.73 -9.68
CA ASP A 43 -4.15 16.94 -9.09
C ASP A 43 -5.60 16.67 -8.72
N ILE A 44 -5.96 16.93 -7.47
CA ILE A 44 -7.28 16.66 -6.89
C ILE A 44 -7.85 17.99 -6.38
N GLU A 45 -8.85 18.48 -7.09
CA GLU A 45 -9.59 19.65 -6.64
C GLU A 45 -10.83 19.24 -5.84
N ARG A 46 -11.10 19.94 -4.76
CA ARG A 46 -12.29 19.76 -3.91
C ARG A 46 -12.41 18.36 -3.29
N LEU A 47 -11.28 17.80 -2.83
CA LEU A 47 -11.23 16.52 -2.13
C LEU A 47 -12.32 16.44 -1.05
N GLN A 48 -13.17 15.43 -1.14
CA GLN A 48 -14.24 15.19 -0.19
C GLN A 48 -13.74 14.38 1.00
N THR A 49 -14.04 14.82 2.20
CA THR A 49 -13.78 14.07 3.43
C THR A 49 -14.92 14.24 4.43
N THR A 50 -14.91 13.40 5.45
CA THR A 50 -15.83 13.53 6.59
C THR A 50 -15.16 14.31 7.70
N ILE A 51 -15.71 15.45 8.03
CA ILE A 51 -15.23 16.34 9.09
C ILE A 51 -15.99 16.05 10.38
N PHE A 52 -15.26 15.97 11.47
CA PHE A 52 -15.82 15.88 12.82
C PHE A 52 -15.75 17.26 13.49
N ASP A 53 -16.90 17.81 13.90
CA ASP A 53 -16.96 19.03 14.68
C ASP A 53 -17.15 18.69 16.17
N PRO A 54 -16.09 18.74 16.99
CA PRO A 54 -16.18 18.44 18.42
C PRO A 54 -16.98 19.47 19.22
N SER A 55 -17.22 20.65 18.65
CA SER A 55 -18.03 21.71 19.28
C SER A 55 -19.54 21.39 19.28
N ILE A 56 -19.95 20.48 18.39
CA ILE A 56 -21.32 20.00 18.29
C ILE A 56 -21.28 18.50 18.57
N THR A 57 -21.86 18.08 19.67
CA THR A 57 -21.82 16.69 20.12
C THR A 57 -22.14 15.69 19.00
N ASN A 58 -21.14 14.91 18.60
CA ASN A 58 -21.23 13.84 17.59
C ASN A 58 -21.69 14.31 16.19
N LEU A 59 -21.36 15.51 15.77
CA LEU A 59 -21.65 15.94 14.41
C LEU A 59 -20.53 15.47 13.48
N PHE A 60 -20.90 14.58 12.56
CA PHE A 60 -20.12 14.22 11.39
C PHE A 60 -20.83 14.72 10.15
N PHE A 61 -20.10 15.35 9.24
CA PHE A 61 -20.62 15.77 7.96
C PHE A 61 -19.52 15.66 6.91
N SER A 62 -19.93 15.43 5.66
CA SER A 62 -18.99 15.45 4.56
C SER A 62 -18.92 16.85 3.96
N ASP A 63 -17.72 17.24 3.55
CA ASP A 63 -17.46 18.50 2.89
C ASP A 63 -16.33 18.37 1.87
N ASN A 64 -16.24 19.33 0.95
CA ASN A 64 -15.09 19.52 0.07
C ASN A 64 -14.02 20.25 0.90
N ALA A 65 -13.11 19.50 1.49
CA ALA A 65 -12.22 20.01 2.54
C ALA A 65 -10.99 20.75 1.99
N ALA A 66 -10.43 20.26 0.91
CA ALA A 66 -9.11 20.68 0.45
C ALA A 66 -8.88 20.37 -1.03
N ASP A 67 -7.84 20.98 -1.58
CA ASP A 67 -7.19 20.52 -2.80
C ASP A 67 -5.91 19.76 -2.42
N ALA A 68 -5.50 18.79 -3.23
CA ALA A 68 -4.34 17.97 -2.95
C ALA A 68 -3.59 17.58 -4.23
N GLU A 69 -2.30 17.34 -4.10
CA GLU A 69 -1.45 16.82 -5.18
C GLU A 69 -0.78 15.52 -4.76
N VAL A 70 -0.57 14.64 -5.74
CA VAL A 70 0.19 13.40 -5.57
C VAL A 70 1.18 13.28 -6.70
N THR A 71 2.46 13.18 -6.37
CA THR A 71 3.51 12.78 -7.32
C THR A 71 3.96 11.37 -6.96
N GLY A 72 4.02 10.47 -7.95
CA GLY A 72 4.37 9.09 -7.66
C GLY A 72 5.23 8.43 -8.73
N PHE A 73 6.00 7.47 -8.27
CA PHE A 73 6.76 6.54 -9.11
C PHE A 73 6.51 5.12 -8.65
N GLU A 74 5.93 4.30 -9.51
CA GLU A 74 5.60 2.92 -9.18
C GLU A 74 6.08 1.94 -10.25
N GLY A 75 6.21 0.69 -9.87
CA GLY A 75 6.57 -0.34 -10.83
C GLY A 75 6.64 -1.73 -10.26
N ASP A 76 6.83 -2.66 -11.18
CA ASP A 76 7.17 -4.06 -10.90
C ASP A 76 8.32 -4.51 -11.78
N PHE A 77 9.06 -5.50 -11.31
CA PHE A 77 10.15 -6.10 -12.06
C PHE A 77 10.25 -7.60 -11.86
N SER A 78 10.85 -8.25 -12.85
CA SER A 78 11.31 -9.64 -12.79
C SER A 78 12.70 -9.73 -13.39
N TRP A 79 13.62 -10.39 -12.67
CA TRP A 79 15.01 -10.53 -13.07
C TRP A 79 15.54 -11.94 -12.89
N LEU A 80 16.03 -12.52 -13.98
CA LEU A 80 16.80 -13.77 -14.01
C LEU A 80 18.28 -13.38 -14.20
N PRO A 81 19.09 -13.37 -13.13
CA PRO A 81 20.47 -12.92 -13.23
C PRO A 81 21.32 -13.89 -14.07
N ALA A 82 22.20 -13.35 -14.92
CA ALA A 82 23.05 -14.14 -15.83
C ALA A 82 24.01 -15.11 -15.11
N PHE A 83 24.25 -14.92 -13.82
CA PHE A 83 25.12 -15.81 -13.03
C PHE A 83 24.37 -17.06 -12.50
N SER A 84 23.05 -17.15 -12.66
CA SER A 84 22.25 -18.30 -12.21
C SER A 84 20.96 -18.42 -13.01
N ASP A 85 20.79 -19.54 -13.68
CA ASP A 85 19.54 -19.95 -14.35
C ASP A 85 18.45 -20.46 -13.40
N ARG A 86 18.79 -20.55 -12.10
CA ARG A 86 17.93 -21.12 -11.03
C ARG A 86 17.37 -20.06 -10.10
N LEU A 87 17.79 -18.81 -10.24
CA LEU A 87 17.41 -17.72 -9.35
C LEU A 87 16.58 -16.70 -10.10
N THR A 88 15.43 -16.35 -9.55
CA THR A 88 14.58 -15.29 -10.05
C THR A 88 14.31 -14.30 -8.93
N PHE A 89 14.57 -13.03 -9.17
CA PHE A 89 14.09 -11.95 -8.35
C PHE A 89 12.83 -11.35 -8.96
N SER A 90 11.87 -10.99 -8.12
CA SER A 90 10.71 -10.21 -8.54
C SER A 90 10.28 -9.28 -7.42
N GLY A 91 9.70 -8.16 -7.78
CA GLY A 91 9.26 -7.19 -6.80
C GLY A 91 8.31 -6.18 -7.39
N SER A 92 7.68 -5.44 -6.50
CA SER A 92 6.90 -4.24 -6.80
C SER A 92 7.26 -3.16 -5.81
N PHE A 93 7.17 -1.92 -6.23
CA PHE A 93 7.45 -0.76 -5.41
C PHE A 93 6.54 0.40 -5.79
N SER A 94 6.29 1.26 -4.82
CA SER A 94 5.62 2.54 -5.00
C SER A 94 6.31 3.57 -4.11
N PHE A 95 6.62 4.73 -4.69
CA PHE A 95 7.08 5.92 -4.01
C PHE A 95 6.05 7.01 -4.25
N LEU A 96 5.53 7.61 -3.19
CA LEU A 96 4.52 8.66 -3.24
C LEU A 96 5.03 9.88 -2.47
N ASP A 97 4.79 11.04 -3.04
CA ASP A 97 4.86 12.34 -2.39
C ASP A 97 3.48 12.96 -2.50
N THR A 98 2.85 13.23 -1.37
CA THR A 98 1.46 13.71 -1.31
C THR A 98 1.38 14.96 -0.46
N GLU A 99 0.62 15.95 -0.89
CA GLU A 99 0.47 17.22 -0.18
C GLU A 99 -0.94 17.77 -0.31
N ILE A 100 -1.49 18.28 0.79
CA ILE A 100 -2.66 19.14 0.79
C ILE A 100 -2.20 20.53 0.39
N THR A 101 -2.58 20.98 -0.80
CA THR A 101 -2.10 22.25 -1.38
C THR A 101 -2.90 23.45 -0.93
N ASN A 102 -4.21 23.28 -0.69
CA ASN A 102 -5.11 24.34 -0.32
C ASN A 102 -6.23 23.83 0.60
N VAL A 103 -6.62 24.60 1.59
CA VAL A 103 -7.73 24.26 2.49
C VAL A 103 -8.96 25.09 2.08
N ILE A 104 -10.02 24.42 1.66
CA ILE A 104 -11.26 25.04 1.17
C ILE A 104 -12.21 25.32 2.31
N THR A 105 -12.42 24.33 3.17
CA THR A 105 -13.30 24.45 4.34
C THR A 105 -12.67 25.37 5.38
N PRO A 106 -13.42 26.36 5.94
CA PRO A 106 -12.91 27.28 6.95
C PRO A 106 -12.76 26.56 8.31
N THR A 107 -11.83 25.60 8.39
CA THR A 107 -11.52 24.83 9.60
C THR A 107 -10.04 24.94 9.91
N ASN A 108 -9.68 24.82 11.19
CA ASN A 108 -8.30 24.66 11.62
C ASN A 108 -7.90 23.17 11.73
N ASP A 109 -8.81 22.26 11.37
CA ASP A 109 -8.61 20.82 11.52
C ASP A 109 -7.98 20.16 10.30
N VAL A 110 -7.79 20.89 9.20
CA VAL A 110 -7.03 20.49 8.01
C VAL A 110 -5.93 21.53 7.79
N ARG A 111 -4.75 21.08 7.39
CA ARG A 111 -3.59 21.95 7.17
C ARG A 111 -2.99 21.75 5.80
N ALA A 112 -2.74 22.83 5.08
CA ALA A 112 -1.93 22.80 3.87
C ALA A 112 -0.47 22.44 4.21
N GLY A 113 0.16 21.63 3.37
CA GLY A 113 1.48 21.06 3.57
C GLY A 113 1.47 19.70 4.29
N ASP A 114 0.31 19.24 4.78
CA ASP A 114 0.22 17.89 5.34
C ASP A 114 0.02 16.85 4.24
N GLU A 115 0.51 15.63 4.48
CA GLU A 115 0.36 14.49 3.59
C GLU A 115 -1.08 13.93 3.64
N LEU A 116 -1.49 13.25 2.58
CA LEU A 116 -2.75 12.52 2.52
C LEU A 116 -2.76 11.31 3.47
N ALA A 117 -3.95 10.94 3.90
CA ALA A 117 -4.15 9.78 4.75
C ALA A 117 -3.86 8.47 4.00
N PHE A 118 -3.28 7.48 4.71
CA PHE A 118 -2.95 6.14 4.19
C PHE A 118 -2.09 6.13 2.93
N ALA A 119 -1.27 7.15 2.75
CA ALA A 119 -0.39 7.33 1.61
C ALA A 119 1.09 7.31 2.07
N PRO A 120 1.65 6.14 2.39
CA PRO A 120 3.05 6.04 2.80
C PRO A 120 3.99 6.45 1.66
N GLU A 121 5.07 7.14 1.97
CA GLU A 121 6.07 7.54 0.98
C GLU A 121 6.66 6.35 0.20
N PHE A 122 6.77 5.20 0.86
CA PHE A 122 7.28 3.98 0.23
C PHE A 122 6.48 2.75 0.63
N GLN A 123 6.13 1.93 -0.37
CA GLN A 123 5.69 0.56 -0.20
C GLN A 123 6.41 -0.36 -1.16
N GLY A 124 6.73 -1.59 -0.72
CA GLY A 124 7.42 -2.51 -1.61
C GLY A 124 7.33 -3.96 -1.18
N THR A 125 7.49 -4.83 -2.17
CA THR A 125 7.62 -6.28 -1.98
C THR A 125 8.79 -6.78 -2.82
N LEU A 126 9.67 -7.58 -2.22
CA LEU A 126 10.75 -8.27 -2.92
C LEU A 126 10.66 -9.77 -2.65
N ARG A 127 10.83 -10.57 -3.69
CA ARG A 127 10.90 -12.03 -3.65
C ARG A 127 12.17 -12.49 -4.36
N ALA A 128 12.77 -13.55 -3.81
CA ALA A 128 13.88 -14.24 -4.46
C ALA A 128 13.53 -15.74 -4.51
N ARG A 129 13.30 -16.27 -5.70
CA ARG A 129 12.96 -17.68 -5.91
C ARG A 129 14.16 -18.42 -6.43
N TYR A 130 14.61 -19.44 -5.69
CA TYR A 130 15.65 -20.37 -6.11
C TYR A 130 15.05 -21.74 -6.36
N GLU A 131 15.31 -22.31 -7.54
CA GLU A 131 14.78 -23.60 -7.97
C GLU A 131 15.91 -24.55 -8.33
N TRP A 132 15.71 -25.83 -8.05
CA TRP A 132 16.67 -26.86 -8.45
C TRP A 132 15.97 -28.20 -8.70
N ASP A 133 16.53 -28.98 -9.62
CA ASP A 133 16.03 -30.30 -9.95
C ASP A 133 16.43 -31.31 -8.88
N LEU A 134 15.49 -32.19 -8.57
CA LEU A 134 15.67 -33.37 -7.74
C LEU A 134 15.63 -34.65 -8.61
N ALA A 135 15.96 -35.77 -8.00
CA ALA A 135 15.85 -37.05 -8.69
C ALA A 135 14.39 -37.38 -9.06
N SER A 136 14.21 -38.21 -10.08
CA SER A 136 12.89 -38.77 -10.47
C SER A 136 11.87 -37.74 -10.97
N GLY A 137 12.32 -36.67 -11.62
CA GLY A 137 11.43 -35.67 -12.24
C GLY A 137 10.73 -34.74 -11.25
N TRP A 138 11.24 -34.63 -10.03
CA TRP A 138 10.83 -33.62 -9.08
C TRP A 138 11.73 -32.38 -9.20
N ALA A 139 11.15 -31.20 -8.98
CA ALA A 139 11.85 -29.95 -8.77
C ALA A 139 11.52 -29.41 -7.38
N ALA A 140 12.49 -28.75 -6.76
CA ALA A 140 12.31 -28.08 -5.49
C ALA A 140 12.51 -26.57 -5.64
N HIS A 141 11.91 -25.82 -4.75
CA HIS A 141 12.13 -24.37 -4.67
C HIS A 141 12.11 -23.86 -3.22
N VAL A 142 12.77 -22.73 -3.05
CA VAL A 142 12.66 -21.90 -1.87
C VAL A 142 12.47 -20.45 -2.31
N MET A 143 11.58 -19.72 -1.62
CA MET A 143 11.24 -18.35 -1.98
C MET A 143 11.03 -17.51 -0.72
N PRO A 144 12.08 -16.89 -0.16
CA PRO A 144 11.92 -15.80 0.78
C PRO A 144 11.23 -14.60 0.14
N MET A 145 10.51 -13.86 0.96
CA MET A 145 9.79 -12.65 0.59
C MET A 145 9.89 -11.62 1.72
N VAL A 146 10.01 -10.37 1.36
CA VAL A 146 9.87 -9.24 2.28
C VAL A 146 8.84 -8.27 1.73
N THR A 147 7.98 -7.77 2.61
CA THR A 147 7.02 -6.69 2.30
C THR A 147 7.20 -5.60 3.33
N MET A 148 7.25 -4.35 2.90
CA MET A 148 7.53 -3.21 3.75
C MET A 148 6.68 -2.00 3.35
N SER A 149 6.42 -1.15 4.33
CA SER A 149 5.79 0.15 4.17
C SER A 149 6.50 1.16 5.07
N SER A 150 6.67 2.39 4.61
CA SER A 150 7.02 3.50 5.47
C SER A 150 5.84 3.89 6.35
N GLU A 151 6.04 4.84 7.22
CA GLU A 151 5.00 5.49 8.02
C GLU A 151 3.97 6.17 7.13
N SER A 152 2.79 6.39 7.68
CA SER A 152 1.69 7.14 7.06
C SER A 152 0.79 7.73 8.14
N PHE A 153 -0.24 8.45 7.74
CA PHE A 153 -1.18 9.03 8.68
C PHE A 153 -2.58 8.47 8.50
N SER A 154 -3.35 8.44 9.60
CA SER A 154 -4.69 7.83 9.60
C SER A 154 -5.78 8.73 9.04
N ASP A 155 -5.57 10.04 8.96
CA ASP A 155 -6.56 11.02 8.52
C ASP A 155 -5.86 12.29 8.03
N ILE A 156 -6.58 13.13 7.27
CA ILE A 156 -6.20 14.52 7.01
C ILE A 156 -6.74 15.48 8.07
N ILE A 157 -7.70 15.03 8.88
CA ILE A 157 -8.30 15.80 9.97
C ILE A 157 -7.40 15.69 11.20
N LEU A 158 -6.83 16.81 11.66
CA LEU A 158 -5.78 16.84 12.69
C LEU A 158 -6.13 16.12 14.00
N ILE A 159 -7.38 16.18 14.43
CA ILE A 159 -7.82 15.51 15.67
C ILE A 159 -7.80 13.98 15.54
N ASN A 160 -7.84 13.45 14.33
CA ASN A 160 -7.84 12.00 14.01
C ASN A 160 -6.55 11.58 13.31
N ARG A 161 -5.62 12.53 13.07
CA ARG A 161 -4.37 12.30 12.34
C ARG A 161 -3.32 11.71 13.26
N ASP A 162 -3.41 10.42 13.46
CA ASP A 162 -2.37 9.66 14.15
C ASP A 162 -1.36 9.10 13.14
N GLU A 163 -0.12 9.06 13.54
CA GLU A 163 0.93 8.35 12.81
C GLU A 163 0.72 6.84 12.87
N ILE A 164 0.84 6.19 11.73
CA ILE A 164 0.87 4.75 11.55
C ILE A 164 2.31 4.36 11.28
N ASP A 165 2.93 3.68 12.22
CA ASP A 165 4.34 3.31 12.17
C ASP A 165 4.70 2.50 10.91
N SER A 166 5.93 2.68 10.42
CA SER A 166 6.50 1.83 9.38
C SER A 166 6.60 0.38 9.83
N TRP A 167 6.50 -0.56 8.89
CA TRP A 167 6.58 -1.99 9.20
C TRP A 167 7.28 -2.80 8.11
N THR A 168 7.82 -3.94 8.52
CA THR A 168 8.45 -4.92 7.63
C THR A 168 8.04 -6.33 8.03
N MET A 169 7.47 -7.08 7.07
CA MET A 169 7.05 -8.46 7.25
C MET A 169 7.85 -9.40 6.35
N TRP A 170 8.25 -10.54 6.91
CA TRP A 170 8.98 -11.59 6.20
C TRP A 170 8.08 -12.79 5.93
N GLY A 171 8.26 -13.37 4.77
CA GLY A 171 7.61 -14.62 4.38
C GLY A 171 8.63 -15.60 3.79
N LEU A 172 8.26 -16.87 3.80
CA LEU A 172 9.03 -17.95 3.19
C LEU A 172 8.09 -18.99 2.63
N THR A 173 8.33 -19.40 1.41
CA THR A 173 7.71 -20.59 0.82
C THR A 173 8.80 -21.56 0.39
N ALA A 174 8.62 -22.85 0.68
CA ALA A 174 9.49 -23.91 0.20
C ALA A 174 8.63 -25.09 -0.26
N GLY A 175 8.97 -25.70 -1.37
CA GLY A 175 8.15 -26.77 -1.90
C GLY A 175 8.86 -27.68 -2.87
N VAL A 176 8.16 -28.74 -3.21
CA VAL A 176 8.57 -29.71 -4.24
C VAL A 176 7.40 -29.96 -5.19
N ALA A 177 7.67 -30.11 -6.46
CA ALA A 177 6.66 -30.37 -7.48
C ALA A 177 7.18 -31.35 -8.56
N ASN A 178 6.25 -32.03 -9.16
CA ASN A 178 6.42 -32.74 -10.43
C ASN A 178 5.23 -32.42 -11.36
N GLU A 179 5.12 -33.07 -12.48
CA GLU A 179 4.02 -32.87 -13.45
C GLU A 179 2.63 -33.01 -12.80
N LYS A 180 2.48 -33.89 -11.84
CA LYS A 180 1.20 -34.30 -11.25
C LYS A 180 0.95 -33.68 -9.87
N TRP A 181 1.96 -33.57 -9.01
CA TRP A 181 1.83 -33.18 -7.62
C TRP A 181 2.68 -31.95 -7.30
N SER A 182 2.17 -31.09 -6.46
CA SER A 182 2.99 -30.08 -5.78
C SER A 182 2.65 -30.04 -4.28
N PHE A 183 3.69 -29.90 -3.46
CA PHE A 183 3.61 -29.75 -2.01
C PHE A 183 4.43 -28.53 -1.60
N GLU A 184 3.83 -27.66 -0.82
CA GLU A 184 4.47 -26.44 -0.32
C GLU A 184 4.25 -26.31 1.18
N LEU A 185 5.30 -25.89 1.87
CA LEU A 185 5.26 -25.32 3.21
C LEU A 185 5.39 -23.80 3.05
N PHE A 186 4.52 -23.04 3.67
CA PHE A 186 4.60 -21.58 3.65
C PHE A 186 4.50 -20.98 5.05
N GLY A 187 5.18 -19.87 5.22
CA GLY A 187 5.05 -19.02 6.39
C GLY A 187 4.91 -17.56 5.94
N ASN A 188 3.87 -16.91 6.41
CA ASN A 188 3.65 -15.48 6.20
C ASN A 188 3.83 -14.75 7.52
N ASN A 189 4.33 -13.51 7.46
CA ASN A 189 4.60 -12.70 8.63
C ASN A 189 5.40 -13.47 9.70
N LEU A 190 6.54 -14.03 9.32
CA LEU A 190 7.37 -14.87 10.18
C LEU A 190 7.95 -14.12 11.39
N SER A 191 8.12 -12.81 11.28
CA SER A 191 8.51 -11.92 12.38
C SER A 191 7.40 -11.74 13.43
N ASP A 192 6.15 -12.12 13.11
CA ASP A 192 4.95 -11.87 13.90
C ASP A 192 4.73 -10.36 14.15
N GLU A 193 5.04 -9.57 13.13
CA GLU A 193 4.90 -8.12 13.15
C GLU A 193 3.42 -7.75 13.30
N ARG A 194 3.13 -6.82 14.19
CA ARG A 194 1.80 -6.25 14.37
C ARG A 194 1.65 -5.00 13.49
N ALA A 195 1.86 -5.18 12.19
CA ALA A 195 1.76 -4.13 11.21
C ALA A 195 0.35 -3.53 11.22
N GLU A 196 0.24 -2.28 11.60
CA GLU A 196 -0.99 -1.53 11.48
C GLU A 196 -1.19 -1.12 10.02
N VAL A 197 -2.35 -1.45 9.46
CA VAL A 197 -2.66 -1.16 8.05
C VAL A 197 -3.81 -0.16 7.89
N SER A 198 -4.53 0.12 8.97
CA SER A 198 -5.56 1.14 8.99
C SER A 198 -5.92 1.52 10.41
N ARG A 199 -6.23 2.78 10.60
CA ARG A 199 -6.73 3.34 11.85
C ARG A 199 -7.84 4.33 11.52
N ASN A 200 -8.95 4.20 12.20
CA ASN A 200 -10.03 5.17 12.10
C ASN A 200 -10.70 5.41 13.46
N PHE A 201 -11.39 6.52 13.55
CA PHE A 201 -12.17 6.88 14.73
C PHE A 201 -13.65 6.70 14.43
N VAL A 202 -14.36 6.07 15.37
CA VAL A 202 -15.80 5.99 15.37
C VAL A 202 -16.27 6.58 16.69
N PHE A 203 -16.75 7.81 16.64
CA PHE A 203 -16.97 8.68 17.79
C PHE A 203 -15.66 8.87 18.59
N ASP A 204 -15.65 8.54 19.87
CA ASP A 204 -14.51 8.60 20.78
C ASP A 204 -13.66 7.32 20.80
N ARG A 205 -13.94 6.38 19.88
CA ARG A 205 -13.29 5.06 19.85
C ARG A 205 -12.39 4.91 18.63
N GLN A 206 -11.13 4.70 18.91
CA GLN A 206 -10.15 4.29 17.92
C GLN A 206 -10.35 2.83 17.53
N ARG A 207 -10.32 2.55 16.24
CA ARG A 207 -10.32 1.21 15.66
C ARG A 207 -9.06 1.03 14.85
N VAL A 208 -8.30 0.00 15.20
CA VAL A 208 -7.05 -0.34 14.52
C VAL A 208 -7.22 -1.67 13.80
N THR A 209 -6.83 -1.71 12.52
CA THR A 209 -6.77 -2.92 11.73
C THR A 209 -5.32 -3.31 11.54
N TYR A 210 -4.99 -4.53 11.94
CA TYR A 210 -3.66 -5.10 11.77
C TYR A 210 -3.63 -6.05 10.58
N ALA A 211 -2.45 -6.17 9.95
CA ALA A 211 -2.17 -7.24 9.01
C ALA A 211 -2.34 -8.62 9.69
N PRO A 212 -2.57 -9.70 8.91
CA PRO A 212 -2.68 -11.04 9.48
C PRO A 212 -1.45 -11.40 10.32
N PRO A 213 -1.66 -12.07 11.49
CA PRO A 213 -0.55 -12.51 12.33
C PRO A 213 0.26 -13.59 11.62
N ARG A 214 1.38 -14.01 12.22
CA ARG A 214 2.18 -15.11 11.72
C ARG A 214 1.32 -16.34 11.43
N THR A 215 1.38 -16.78 10.18
CA THR A 215 0.63 -17.94 9.70
C THR A 215 1.59 -18.92 9.05
N ILE A 216 1.55 -20.17 9.50
CA ILE A 216 2.33 -21.27 8.91
C ILE A 216 1.35 -22.31 8.40
N GLY A 217 1.54 -22.79 7.19
CA GLY A 217 0.63 -23.76 6.59
C GLY A 217 1.29 -24.64 5.53
N VAL A 218 0.55 -25.64 5.11
CA VAL A 218 0.93 -26.53 4.02
C VAL A 218 -0.11 -26.44 2.91
N ARG A 219 0.34 -26.59 1.68
CA ARG A 219 -0.50 -26.64 0.48
C ARG A 219 -0.14 -27.88 -0.33
N ALA A 220 -1.14 -28.63 -0.74
CA ALA A 220 -0.98 -29.71 -1.69
C ALA A 220 -1.88 -29.48 -2.90
N ARG A 221 -1.37 -29.72 -4.10
CA ARG A 221 -2.11 -29.59 -5.36
C ARG A 221 -1.91 -30.84 -6.21
N LEU A 222 -2.98 -31.28 -6.82
CA LEU A 222 -3.01 -32.35 -7.81
C LEU A 222 -3.46 -31.78 -9.16
N ASN A 223 -2.68 -31.98 -10.21
CA ASN A 223 -3.03 -31.65 -11.59
C ASN A 223 -3.56 -32.94 -12.28
N PHE A 224 -4.69 -32.84 -12.97
CA PHE A 224 -5.34 -33.97 -13.66
C PHE A 224 -5.03 -33.95 -15.15
#